data_ad5c1d975dcbe23c4ab02c7ed2684f33
#
_entry.id   ad5c1d975dcbe23c4ab02c7ed2684f33
#
_cell.length_a   1.000
_cell.length_b   1.000
_cell.length_c   1.000
_cell.angle_alpha   90.00
_cell.angle_beta   90.00
_cell.angle_gamma   90.00
#
_symmetry.space_group_name_H-M   'P 1'
#
loop_
_entity.id
_entity.type
_entity.pdbx_description
1 polymer ?
#
loop_
_entity_poly.entity_id
_entity_poly.type
_entity_poly.pdbx_seq_one_letter_code
_entity_poly.pdbx_strand_id
1 'polypeptide(L)'
;SDQAQFEVTHNVGWGVGDNMYSGSVRVGGNAGAIPGVAIRGAEIVIRGNMGSRAGQVMKAGTLCCAGNANFMAGYMMYGGRIIILGDSGERVGEDMSAGEIFIGGTVEDLGSDAMLTDVDASEIENIFAFLDRYGLNFKGSFSKVINAGKKLRYGSSEQQIRSIPFTSFSGQTAYWNPKVQEDIVIKSQSGRYRIRGYGGARALPHLS
;
A
#
# COMPACT_ATOMS: atom_id res chain seq x y z
N SER A 1 4.68 -6.77 22.97
CA SER A 1 5.93 -6.36 22.33
C SER A 1 5.85 -4.86 22.14
N ASP A 2 6.84 -4.15 22.65
CA ASP A 2 6.90 -2.70 22.52
C ASP A 2 7.07 -2.34 21.06
N GLN A 3 6.08 -1.66 20.51
CA GLN A 3 6.15 -1.19 19.13
C GLN A 3 7.02 0.07 19.10
N ALA A 4 8.00 0.11 18.20
CA ALA A 4 8.88 1.26 18.04
C ALA A 4 8.08 2.52 17.66
N GLN A 5 8.37 3.63 18.35
CA GLN A 5 7.80 4.93 18.06
C GLN A 5 8.93 5.91 17.73
N PHE A 6 8.80 6.57 16.57
CA PHE A 6 9.75 7.56 16.11
C PHE A 6 9.07 8.92 15.98
N GLU A 7 9.75 9.96 16.42
CA GLU A 7 9.31 11.32 16.25
C GLU A 7 10.40 12.16 15.57
N VAL A 8 10.02 12.84 14.49
CA VAL A 8 10.87 13.75 13.76
C VAL A 8 10.21 15.14 13.79
N THR A 9 10.89 16.11 14.34
CA THR A 9 10.31 17.47 14.59
C THR A 9 10.13 18.30 13.32
N HIS A 10 10.90 18.04 12.27
CA HIS A 10 10.93 18.83 11.04
C HIS A 10 10.57 17.97 9.82
N ASN A 11 11.02 18.41 8.63
CA ASN A 11 10.79 17.69 7.39
C ASN A 11 11.62 16.41 7.32
N VAL A 12 11.10 15.44 6.55
CA VAL A 12 11.80 14.21 6.19
C VAL A 12 11.94 14.10 4.69
N GLY A 13 12.95 13.35 4.26
CA GLY A 13 13.21 13.07 2.85
C GLY A 13 12.26 12.01 2.28
N TRP A 14 12.75 11.25 1.33
CA TRP A 14 12.03 10.19 0.64
C TRP A 14 11.92 8.93 1.49
N GLY A 15 10.81 8.18 1.32
CA GLY A 15 10.66 6.83 1.86
C GLY A 15 10.52 6.74 3.37
N VAL A 16 10.08 7.78 4.05
CA VAL A 16 9.85 7.68 5.50
C VAL A 16 8.90 6.53 5.82
N GLY A 17 9.29 5.64 6.72
CA GLY A 17 8.52 4.46 7.10
C GLY A 17 8.49 3.33 6.07
N ASP A 18 9.47 3.28 5.15
CA ASP A 18 9.57 2.21 4.16
C ASP A 18 9.55 0.81 4.82
N ASN A 19 8.67 -0.06 4.30
CA ASN A 19 8.51 -1.46 4.72
C ASN A 19 8.21 -1.70 6.21
N MET A 20 7.74 -0.71 6.98
CA MET A 20 7.42 -0.89 8.40
C MET A 20 6.29 -1.90 8.60
N TYR A 21 6.51 -2.88 9.48
CA TYR A 21 5.52 -3.89 9.86
C TYR A 21 4.62 -3.46 11.00
N SER A 22 5.12 -2.64 11.92
CA SER A 22 4.41 -2.17 13.11
C SER A 22 5.07 -0.93 13.69
N GLY A 23 4.48 -0.34 14.71
CA GLY A 23 4.97 0.86 15.34
C GLY A 23 4.44 2.13 14.69
N SER A 24 4.99 3.26 15.06
CA SER A 24 4.56 4.56 14.53
C SER A 24 5.70 5.52 14.22
N VAL A 25 5.48 6.38 13.23
CA VAL A 25 6.34 7.50 12.90
C VAL A 25 5.49 8.78 12.90
N ARG A 26 5.94 9.81 13.62
CA ARG A 26 5.37 11.14 13.60
C ARG A 26 6.36 12.12 12.98
N VAL A 27 5.92 12.88 12.00
CA VAL A 27 6.71 13.88 11.29
C VAL A 27 6.08 15.25 11.54
N GLY A 28 6.81 16.16 12.17
CA GLY A 28 6.34 17.50 12.51
C GLY A 28 6.26 18.46 11.32
N GLY A 29 6.93 18.15 10.21
CA GLY A 29 6.93 18.93 8.97
C GLY A 29 6.38 18.14 7.79
N ASN A 30 6.95 18.36 6.61
CA ASN A 30 6.58 17.68 5.37
C ASN A 30 7.37 16.39 5.18
N ALA A 31 6.84 15.47 4.38
CA ALA A 31 7.55 14.30 3.88
C ALA A 31 7.78 14.42 2.37
N GLY A 32 8.96 13.96 1.91
CA GLY A 32 9.29 13.86 0.51
C GLY A 32 8.47 12.78 -0.21
N ALA A 33 8.95 12.35 -1.37
CA ALA A 33 8.25 11.33 -2.17
C ALA A 33 8.21 9.97 -1.46
N ILE A 34 7.23 9.16 -1.84
CA ILE A 34 6.99 7.77 -1.40
C ILE A 34 6.94 7.57 0.13
N PRO A 35 6.36 8.49 0.94
CA PRO A 35 6.18 8.22 2.36
C PRO A 35 5.26 7.01 2.54
N GLY A 36 5.58 6.14 3.49
CA GLY A 36 4.79 4.93 3.78
C GLY A 36 4.82 3.88 2.68
N VAL A 37 5.86 3.87 1.83
CA VAL A 37 6.01 2.84 0.79
C VAL A 37 6.06 1.46 1.42
N ALA A 38 5.24 0.54 0.88
CA ALA A 38 5.19 -0.86 1.26
C ALA A 38 4.91 -1.16 2.75
N ILE A 39 4.35 -0.21 3.53
CA ILE A 39 4.02 -0.47 4.94
C ILE A 39 3.01 -1.62 5.07
N ARG A 40 3.11 -2.38 6.17
CA ARG A 40 2.37 -3.62 6.41
C ARG A 40 1.55 -3.62 7.71
N GLY A 41 1.53 -2.52 8.45
CA GLY A 41 0.78 -2.42 9.71
C GLY A 41 1.18 -1.24 10.60
N ALA A 42 2.14 -0.42 10.18
CA ALA A 42 2.56 0.77 10.89
C ALA A 42 1.57 1.93 10.76
N GLU A 43 1.70 2.91 11.65
CA GLU A 43 1.01 4.19 11.59
C GLU A 43 2.02 5.31 11.31
N ILE A 44 1.83 6.05 10.22
CA ILE A 44 2.70 7.17 9.86
C ILE A 44 1.86 8.43 9.79
N VAL A 45 2.23 9.44 10.58
CA VAL A 45 1.52 10.70 10.67
C VAL A 45 2.44 11.86 10.32
N ILE A 46 2.05 12.64 9.32
CA ILE A 46 2.79 13.76 8.77
C ILE A 46 1.96 15.03 9.02
N ARG A 47 2.49 15.98 9.78
CA ARG A 47 1.77 17.24 10.10
C ARG A 47 1.72 18.22 8.94
N GLY A 48 2.60 18.08 7.96
CA GLY A 48 2.61 18.87 6.73
C GLY A 48 2.07 18.07 5.54
N ASN A 49 2.68 18.33 4.38
CA ASN A 49 2.32 17.73 3.10
C ASN A 49 3.08 16.44 2.84
N MET A 50 2.51 15.58 2.01
CA MET A 50 3.15 14.39 1.47
C MET A 50 3.56 14.59 0.01
N GLY A 51 4.76 14.14 -0.34
CA GLY A 51 5.22 14.09 -1.72
C GLY A 51 4.49 13.04 -2.56
N SER A 52 4.93 12.91 -3.81
CA SER A 52 4.32 12.00 -4.79
C SER A 52 4.39 10.54 -4.36
N ARG A 53 3.41 9.75 -4.79
CA ARG A 53 3.29 8.31 -4.56
C ARG A 53 3.26 7.91 -3.08
N ALA A 54 2.64 8.75 -2.24
CA ALA A 54 2.40 8.43 -0.85
C ALA A 54 1.63 7.10 -0.72
N GLY A 55 2.09 6.19 0.14
CA GLY A 55 1.51 4.86 0.29
C GLY A 55 1.69 3.93 -0.91
N GLN A 56 2.70 4.17 -1.75
CA GLN A 56 3.00 3.27 -2.87
C GLN A 56 3.18 1.82 -2.37
N VAL A 57 2.51 0.86 -3.04
CA VAL A 57 2.49 -0.58 -2.72
C VAL A 57 2.17 -0.90 -1.25
N MET A 58 1.48 0.00 -0.56
CA MET A 58 1.03 -0.18 0.82
C MET A 58 0.14 -1.41 0.93
N LYS A 59 0.29 -2.19 2.01
CA LYS A 59 -0.43 -3.46 2.23
C LYS A 59 -1.38 -3.41 3.41
N ALA A 60 -1.00 -2.70 4.46
CA ALA A 60 -1.81 -2.51 5.67
C ALA A 60 -1.28 -1.33 6.49
N GLY A 61 -1.99 -0.93 7.54
CA GLY A 61 -1.64 0.19 8.40
C GLY A 61 -2.33 1.48 7.98
N THR A 62 -1.84 2.60 8.53
CA THR A 62 -2.42 3.93 8.26
C THR A 62 -1.31 4.94 7.95
N LEU A 63 -1.46 5.64 6.82
CA LEU A 63 -0.64 6.80 6.46
C LEU A 63 -1.55 8.03 6.49
N CYS A 64 -1.19 9.05 7.26
CA CYS A 64 -1.99 10.27 7.40
C CYS A 64 -1.14 11.52 7.18
N CYS A 65 -1.68 12.52 6.50
CA CYS A 65 -1.11 13.87 6.51
C CYS A 65 -2.17 14.93 6.84
N ALA A 66 -1.72 15.99 7.55
CA ALA A 66 -2.57 17.13 7.87
C ALA A 66 -2.66 18.14 6.72
N GLY A 67 -1.74 18.10 5.78
CA GLY A 67 -1.73 18.91 4.57
C GLY A 67 -2.20 18.14 3.35
N ASN A 68 -1.60 18.49 2.21
CA ASN A 68 -1.94 17.94 0.91
C ASN A 68 -1.07 16.74 0.57
N ALA A 69 -1.58 15.87 -0.31
CA ALA A 69 -0.80 14.82 -0.95
C ALA A 69 -0.60 15.17 -2.44
N ASN A 70 0.59 14.88 -2.94
CA ASN A 70 0.93 15.16 -4.32
C ASN A 70 0.52 13.97 -5.24
N PHE A 71 0.99 13.98 -6.46
CA PHE A 71 0.76 13.06 -7.56
C PHE A 71 0.78 11.57 -7.16
N MET A 72 -0.23 10.79 -7.60
CA MET A 72 -0.33 9.33 -7.44
C MET A 72 -0.36 8.84 -5.97
N ALA A 73 -1.03 9.52 -5.04
CA ALA A 73 -1.25 8.95 -3.71
C ALA A 73 -1.99 7.60 -3.83
N GLY A 74 -1.52 6.58 -3.13
CA GLY A 74 -2.05 5.21 -3.19
C GLY A 74 -1.67 4.42 -4.44
N TYR A 75 -0.60 4.80 -5.14
CA TYR A 75 -0.13 4.08 -6.33
C TYR A 75 0.16 2.60 -6.03
N MET A 76 -0.47 1.69 -6.80
CA MET A 76 -0.35 0.24 -6.61
C MET A 76 -0.67 -0.22 -5.18
N MET A 77 -1.60 0.43 -4.48
CA MET A 77 -1.98 0.09 -3.12
C MET A 77 -2.71 -1.27 -3.08
N TYR A 78 -2.33 -2.12 -2.14
CA TYR A 78 -2.90 -3.46 -1.94
C TYR A 78 -3.78 -3.55 -0.69
N GLY A 79 -3.79 -2.54 0.16
CA GLY A 79 -4.58 -2.51 1.38
C GLY A 79 -4.10 -1.42 2.34
N GLY A 80 -4.79 -1.31 3.48
CA GLY A 80 -4.54 -0.26 4.46
C GLY A 80 -5.32 1.01 4.15
N ARG A 81 -4.96 2.10 4.82
CA ARG A 81 -5.70 3.35 4.76
C ARG A 81 -4.78 4.56 4.63
N ILE A 82 -5.10 5.44 3.69
CA ILE A 82 -4.46 6.75 3.55
C ILE A 82 -5.49 7.82 3.94
N ILE A 83 -5.10 8.78 4.79
CA ILE A 83 -5.93 9.91 5.22
C ILE A 83 -5.21 11.20 4.85
N ILE A 84 -5.83 12.02 4.02
CA ILE A 84 -5.32 13.31 3.54
C ILE A 84 -6.30 14.36 4.03
N LEU A 85 -5.90 15.25 4.94
CA LEU A 85 -6.80 16.27 5.47
C LEU A 85 -6.97 17.45 4.51
N GLY A 86 -6.00 17.69 3.63
CA GLY A 86 -6.04 18.67 2.56
C GLY A 86 -6.44 18.08 1.22
N ASP A 87 -5.90 18.65 0.15
CA ASP A 87 -6.17 18.28 -1.23
C ASP A 87 -5.29 17.11 -1.67
N SER A 88 -5.75 16.37 -2.68
CA SER A 88 -4.95 15.38 -3.38
C SER A 88 -4.67 15.84 -4.81
N GLY A 89 -3.45 15.57 -5.28
CA GLY A 89 -3.05 15.80 -6.65
C GLY A 89 -3.63 14.77 -7.61
N GLU A 90 -3.11 14.78 -8.84
CA GLU A 90 -3.56 13.93 -9.93
C GLU A 90 -3.34 12.42 -9.69
N ARG A 91 -4.18 11.61 -10.33
CA ARG A 91 -4.09 10.15 -10.44
C ARG A 91 -4.09 9.42 -9.09
N VAL A 92 -4.94 9.86 -8.17
CA VAL A 92 -5.12 9.20 -6.87
C VAL A 92 -5.64 7.78 -7.05
N GLY A 93 -5.02 6.81 -6.38
CA GLY A 93 -5.39 5.41 -6.45
C GLY A 93 -5.03 4.73 -7.78
N GLU A 94 -4.09 5.26 -8.55
CA GLU A 94 -3.64 4.63 -9.79
C GLU A 94 -3.13 3.21 -9.54
N ASP A 95 -3.58 2.24 -10.33
CA ASP A 95 -3.27 0.81 -10.22
C ASP A 95 -3.58 0.21 -8.81
N MET A 96 -4.40 0.86 -7.98
CA MET A 96 -4.75 0.30 -6.68
C MET A 96 -5.59 -0.98 -6.83
N SER A 97 -5.30 -1.96 -5.98
CA SER A 97 -6.02 -3.25 -5.97
C SER A 97 -7.01 -3.34 -4.81
N ALA A 98 -6.67 -2.72 -3.68
CA ALA A 98 -7.50 -2.67 -2.48
C ALA A 98 -6.98 -1.55 -1.56
N GLY A 99 -7.67 -1.35 -0.44
CA GLY A 99 -7.42 -0.26 0.50
C GLY A 99 -8.32 0.93 0.26
N GLU A 100 -8.16 1.95 1.09
CA GLU A 100 -9.05 3.10 1.15
C GLU A 100 -8.23 4.38 1.27
N ILE A 101 -8.63 5.42 0.51
CA ILE A 101 -8.00 6.73 0.58
C ILE A 101 -9.10 7.74 0.93
N PHE A 102 -8.95 8.42 2.06
CA PHE A 102 -9.89 9.45 2.55
C PHE A 102 -9.28 10.83 2.33
N ILE A 103 -10.00 11.71 1.68
CA ILE A 103 -9.52 13.04 1.28
C ILE A 103 -10.50 14.09 1.81
N GLY A 104 -10.01 15.00 2.65
CA GLY A 104 -10.79 16.06 3.29
C GLY A 104 -10.94 17.31 2.43
N GLY A 105 -10.09 17.47 1.43
CA GLY A 105 -10.11 18.58 0.47
C GLY A 105 -10.60 18.14 -0.91
N THR A 106 -10.06 18.78 -1.93
CA THR A 106 -10.38 18.53 -3.34
C THR A 106 -9.62 17.31 -3.85
N VAL A 107 -10.28 16.50 -4.67
CA VAL A 107 -9.66 15.44 -5.48
C VAL A 107 -9.41 16.01 -6.86
N GLU A 108 -8.15 16.21 -7.25
CA GLU A 108 -7.82 16.80 -8.54
C GLU A 108 -8.15 15.87 -9.70
N ASP A 109 -7.69 14.61 -9.62
CA ASP A 109 -7.97 13.56 -10.61
C ASP A 109 -7.82 12.17 -9.98
N LEU A 110 -8.56 11.20 -10.52
CA LEU A 110 -8.52 9.81 -10.11
C LEU A 110 -7.62 8.98 -11.01
N GLY A 111 -6.97 7.99 -10.42
CA GLY A 111 -6.30 6.94 -11.19
C GLY A 111 -7.29 6.10 -12.00
N SER A 112 -6.79 5.42 -13.02
CA SER A 112 -7.61 4.65 -13.97
C SER A 112 -8.40 3.51 -13.32
N ASP A 113 -7.94 3.00 -12.17
CA ASP A 113 -8.52 1.89 -11.44
C ASP A 113 -9.19 2.33 -10.13
N ALA A 114 -9.37 3.63 -9.94
CA ALA A 114 -9.98 4.23 -8.76
C ALA A 114 -11.38 4.78 -9.03
N MET A 115 -12.21 4.81 -7.99
CA MET A 115 -13.52 5.45 -8.00
C MET A 115 -13.82 6.10 -6.66
N LEU A 116 -14.63 7.15 -6.71
CA LEU A 116 -15.20 7.75 -5.49
C LEU A 116 -16.38 6.90 -5.00
N THR A 117 -16.53 6.85 -3.68
CA THR A 117 -17.68 6.25 -3.01
C THR A 117 -18.02 7.02 -1.75
N ASP A 118 -19.18 6.75 -1.18
CA ASP A 118 -19.59 7.34 0.08
C ASP A 118 -18.76 6.79 1.26
N VAL A 119 -18.63 7.61 2.29
CA VAL A 119 -18.00 7.26 3.57
C VAL A 119 -19.09 6.91 4.55
N ASP A 120 -19.05 5.74 5.16
CA ASP A 120 -20.01 5.37 6.17
C ASP A 120 -19.74 6.00 7.55
N ALA A 121 -20.75 6.02 8.42
CA ALA A 121 -20.64 6.66 9.73
C ALA A 121 -19.57 6.02 10.61
N SER A 122 -19.41 4.71 10.55
CA SER A 122 -18.43 3.99 11.35
C SER A 122 -16.98 4.27 10.87
N GLU A 123 -16.78 4.45 9.58
CA GLU A 123 -15.50 4.88 9.02
C GLU A 123 -15.14 6.29 9.49
N ILE A 124 -16.11 7.20 9.46
CA ILE A 124 -15.95 8.57 9.96
C ILE A 124 -15.55 8.58 11.43
N GLU A 125 -16.24 7.84 12.28
CA GLU A 125 -15.91 7.71 13.71
C GLU A 125 -14.49 7.18 13.91
N ASN A 126 -14.10 6.14 13.19
CA ASN A 126 -12.76 5.57 13.24
C ASN A 126 -11.67 6.54 12.79
N ILE A 127 -11.94 7.33 11.76
CA ILE A 127 -11.00 8.36 11.28
C ILE A 127 -10.84 9.45 12.34
N PHE A 128 -11.93 9.98 12.89
CA PHE A 128 -11.85 11.01 13.92
C PHE A 128 -11.17 10.52 15.19
N ALA A 129 -11.45 9.29 15.64
CA ALA A 129 -10.74 8.68 16.78
C ALA A 129 -9.22 8.55 16.51
N PHE A 130 -8.84 8.23 15.27
CA PHE A 130 -7.42 8.23 14.87
C PHE A 130 -6.83 9.64 14.91
N LEU A 131 -7.51 10.64 14.34
CA LEU A 131 -7.05 12.02 14.32
C LEU A 131 -6.88 12.59 15.73
N ASP A 132 -7.84 12.35 16.62
CA ASP A 132 -7.79 12.81 18.02
C ASP A 132 -6.59 12.22 18.75
N ARG A 133 -6.31 10.93 18.57
CA ARG A 133 -5.13 10.26 19.17
C ARG A 133 -3.81 10.91 18.79
N TYR A 134 -3.74 11.48 17.59
CA TYR A 134 -2.55 12.18 17.08
C TYR A 134 -2.61 13.71 17.23
N GLY A 135 -3.68 14.25 17.84
CA GLY A 135 -3.87 15.68 18.01
C GLY A 135 -3.97 16.43 16.68
N LEU A 136 -4.66 15.83 15.71
CA LEU A 136 -4.96 16.44 14.42
C LEU A 136 -6.40 16.95 14.41
N ASN A 137 -6.57 18.27 14.29
CA ASN A 137 -7.88 18.90 14.22
C ASN A 137 -8.38 18.97 12.77
N PHE A 138 -9.52 18.35 12.51
CA PHE A 138 -10.20 18.42 11.23
C PHE A 138 -11.70 18.58 11.45
N LYS A 139 -12.36 19.43 10.66
CA LYS A 139 -13.81 19.73 10.79
C LYS A 139 -14.57 19.59 9.48
N GLY A 140 -13.95 19.00 8.46
CA GLY A 140 -14.56 18.78 7.15
C GLY A 140 -15.26 17.43 7.03
N SER A 141 -15.70 17.14 5.83
CA SER A 141 -16.14 15.84 5.36
C SER A 141 -15.05 15.18 4.51
N PHE A 142 -15.15 13.87 4.32
CA PHE A 142 -14.22 13.14 3.48
C PHE A 142 -14.88 12.63 2.20
N SER A 143 -14.14 12.71 1.10
CA SER A 143 -14.35 11.87 -0.08
C SER A 143 -13.55 10.59 0.09
N LYS A 144 -14.11 9.44 -0.29
CA LYS A 144 -13.45 8.15 -0.21
C LYS A 144 -13.13 7.62 -1.60
N VAL A 145 -11.88 7.21 -1.79
CA VAL A 145 -11.42 6.57 -3.02
C VAL A 145 -11.12 5.10 -2.75
N ILE A 146 -11.65 4.24 -3.58
CA ILE A 146 -11.46 2.77 -3.56
C ILE A 146 -11.14 2.26 -4.95
N ASN A 147 -10.75 0.98 -5.04
CA ASN A 147 -10.63 0.29 -6.33
C ASN A 147 -11.98 0.23 -7.05
N ALA A 148 -12.01 0.57 -8.34
CA ALA A 148 -13.20 0.59 -9.18
C ALA A 148 -13.72 -0.82 -9.58
N GLY A 149 -13.23 -1.88 -8.95
CA GLY A 149 -13.57 -3.26 -9.30
C GLY A 149 -12.95 -3.72 -10.62
N LYS A 150 -12.09 -2.91 -11.24
CA LYS A 150 -11.33 -3.33 -12.41
C LYS A 150 -10.31 -4.37 -11.98
N LYS A 151 -10.33 -5.50 -12.66
CA LYS A 151 -9.40 -6.59 -12.38
C LYS A 151 -7.98 -6.12 -12.66
N LEU A 152 -7.04 -6.55 -11.80
CA LEU A 152 -5.61 -6.32 -12.00
C LEU A 152 -5.21 -6.63 -13.44
N ARG A 153 -4.42 -5.75 -14.06
CA ARG A 153 -3.87 -5.94 -15.42
C ARG A 153 -3.01 -7.20 -15.54
N TYR A 154 -2.59 -7.76 -14.42
CA TYR A 154 -1.82 -8.99 -14.35
C TYR A 154 -2.71 -10.17 -13.98
N GLY A 155 -3.27 -10.83 -15.01
CA GLY A 155 -3.86 -12.14 -14.88
C GLY A 155 -5.15 -12.23 -14.06
N SER A 156 -6.19 -11.72 -14.59
CA SER A 156 -7.47 -11.53 -13.91
C SER A 156 -8.40 -12.75 -13.88
N SER A 157 -8.02 -13.90 -14.41
CA SER A 157 -8.77 -15.13 -14.18
C SER A 157 -7.87 -16.20 -13.57
N GLU A 158 -8.40 -16.98 -12.62
CA GLU A 158 -7.71 -18.16 -12.08
C GLU A 158 -7.21 -19.09 -13.21
N GLN A 159 -7.90 -19.12 -14.34
CA GLN A 159 -7.51 -19.88 -15.51
C GLN A 159 -6.32 -19.30 -16.25
N GLN A 160 -6.23 -17.98 -16.38
CA GLN A 160 -5.08 -17.32 -17.03
C GLN A 160 -3.81 -17.44 -16.20
N ILE A 161 -3.92 -17.31 -14.87
CA ILE A 161 -2.78 -17.47 -13.96
C ILE A 161 -2.24 -18.91 -14.01
N ARG A 162 -3.11 -19.91 -14.20
CA ARG A 162 -2.72 -21.32 -14.34
C ARG A 162 -1.98 -21.63 -15.64
N SER A 163 -2.14 -20.82 -16.66
CA SER A 163 -1.60 -21.06 -18.01
C SER A 163 -0.35 -20.27 -18.34
N ILE A 164 0.08 -19.33 -17.48
CA ILE A 164 1.29 -18.54 -17.74
C ILE A 164 2.51 -19.32 -17.27
N PRO A 165 3.35 -19.83 -18.19
CA PRO A 165 4.63 -20.40 -17.79
C PRO A 165 5.54 -19.27 -17.30
N PHE A 166 5.95 -19.34 -16.05
CA PHE A 166 6.96 -18.46 -15.51
C PHE A 166 8.33 -18.96 -15.96
N THR A 167 8.95 -18.28 -16.89
CA THR A 167 10.32 -18.57 -17.33
C THR A 167 11.29 -17.83 -16.43
N SER A 168 12.02 -18.55 -15.61
CA SER A 168 13.12 -17.99 -14.83
C SER A 168 14.35 -17.74 -15.71
N PHE A 169 15.29 -16.95 -15.21
CA PHE A 169 16.55 -16.58 -15.89
C PHE A 169 17.38 -17.75 -16.42
N SER A 170 17.08 -18.98 -16.05
CA SER A 170 17.82 -20.20 -16.44
C SER A 170 17.06 -21.09 -17.42
N GLY A 171 16.00 -20.59 -18.06
CA GLY A 171 15.16 -21.41 -18.96
C GLY A 171 14.30 -22.45 -18.23
N GLN A 172 14.15 -22.32 -16.93
CA GLN A 172 13.33 -23.20 -16.10
C GLN A 172 11.88 -22.73 -16.11
N THR A 173 10.94 -23.65 -16.21
CA THR A 173 9.51 -23.37 -16.21
C THR A 173 8.92 -23.63 -14.82
N ALA A 174 8.34 -22.63 -14.20
CA ALA A 174 7.61 -22.74 -12.95
C ALA A 174 6.10 -22.58 -13.20
N TYR A 175 5.31 -23.35 -12.49
CA TYR A 175 3.85 -23.23 -12.48
C TYR A 175 3.40 -22.74 -11.12
N TRP A 176 2.67 -21.63 -11.09
CA TRP A 176 2.08 -21.12 -9.86
C TRP A 176 0.65 -21.67 -9.70
N ASN A 177 0.34 -22.21 -8.53
CA ASN A 177 -1.00 -22.65 -8.18
C ASN A 177 -1.60 -21.75 -7.09
N PRO A 178 -2.58 -20.88 -7.43
CA PRO A 178 -3.15 -19.93 -6.47
C PRO A 178 -4.04 -20.57 -5.40
N LYS A 179 -4.43 -21.84 -5.55
CA LYS A 179 -5.29 -22.53 -4.57
C LYS A 179 -4.52 -23.19 -3.43
N VAL A 180 -3.23 -23.25 -3.52
CA VAL A 180 -2.39 -23.94 -2.56
C VAL A 180 -1.48 -22.91 -1.92
N GLN A 181 -1.65 -22.66 -0.63
CA GLN A 181 -0.67 -21.92 0.18
C GLN A 181 0.63 -22.73 0.34
N GLU A 182 0.92 -23.59 -0.59
CA GLU A 182 1.99 -24.52 -0.60
C GLU A 182 3.08 -24.12 -1.59
N ASP A 183 4.19 -24.73 -1.44
CA ASP A 183 5.44 -24.47 -2.14
C ASP A 183 5.32 -24.50 -3.67
N ILE A 184 5.91 -23.55 -4.33
CA ILE A 184 6.12 -23.60 -5.78
C ILE A 184 7.24 -24.58 -6.06
N VAL A 185 6.93 -25.63 -6.84
CA VAL A 185 7.92 -26.59 -7.29
C VAL A 185 8.41 -26.23 -8.68
N ILE A 186 9.66 -25.82 -8.76
CA ILE A 186 10.34 -25.57 -10.03
C ILE A 186 11.05 -26.86 -10.47
N LYS A 187 10.70 -27.35 -11.65
CA LYS A 187 11.43 -28.45 -12.30
C LYS A 187 12.45 -27.86 -13.25
N SER A 188 13.71 -28.18 -13.06
CA SER A 188 14.78 -27.87 -14.00
C SER A 188 15.44 -29.14 -14.52
N GLN A 189 16.25 -29.02 -15.57
CA GLN A 189 17.05 -30.15 -16.07
C GLN A 189 18.05 -30.67 -15.03
N SER A 190 18.41 -29.86 -14.05
CA SER A 190 19.37 -30.19 -12.99
C SER A 190 18.73 -30.58 -11.64
N GLY A 191 17.40 -30.59 -11.54
CA GLY A 191 16.73 -30.98 -10.28
C GLY A 191 15.37 -30.30 -10.03
N ARG A 192 14.83 -30.53 -8.84
CA ARG A 192 13.62 -29.91 -8.33
C ARG A 192 13.98 -28.89 -7.25
N TYR A 193 13.44 -27.68 -7.37
CA TYR A 193 13.56 -26.64 -6.36
C TYR A 193 12.20 -26.36 -5.75
N ARG A 194 12.14 -26.20 -4.45
CA ARG A 194 10.95 -25.82 -3.72
C ARG A 194 11.10 -24.39 -3.21
N ILE A 195 10.13 -23.53 -3.51
CA ILE A 195 10.08 -22.15 -3.02
C ILE A 195 8.97 -22.08 -1.99
N ARG A 196 9.31 -21.75 -0.74
CA ARG A 196 8.32 -21.54 0.32
C ARG A 196 7.92 -20.07 0.40
N GLY A 197 6.61 -19.86 0.41
CA GLY A 197 6.00 -18.77 1.13
C GLY A 197 5.73 -17.49 0.39
N TYR A 198 4.79 -16.79 0.94
CA TYR A 198 4.42 -15.43 0.61
C TYR A 198 5.54 -14.45 0.95
N GLY A 199 6.04 -13.73 -0.02
CA GLY A 199 6.80 -12.49 0.17
C GLY A 199 8.30 -12.59 0.28
N GLY A 200 8.92 -13.72 0.02
CA GLY A 200 10.37 -13.82 -0.03
C GLY A 200 10.77 -15.16 -0.64
N ALA A 201 10.98 -15.18 -1.93
CA ALA A 201 11.51 -16.36 -2.60
C ALA A 201 12.92 -16.66 -2.08
N ARG A 202 13.05 -17.60 -1.15
CA ARG A 202 14.33 -18.25 -0.88
C ARG A 202 14.36 -19.53 -1.68
N ALA A 203 15.22 -19.59 -2.68
CA ALA A 203 15.55 -20.84 -3.31
C ALA A 203 16.25 -21.74 -2.27
N LEU A 204 15.67 -22.90 -2.01
CA LEU A 204 16.32 -23.91 -1.18
C LEU A 204 17.23 -24.75 -2.09
N PRO A 205 18.50 -24.95 -1.71
CA PRO A 205 19.38 -25.85 -2.43
C PRO A 205 18.89 -27.28 -2.26
N HIS A 206 18.88 -28.01 -3.36
CA HIS A 206 18.70 -29.44 -3.52
C HIS A 206 17.90 -30.20 -2.47
N LEU A 207 16.71 -30.65 -2.86
CA LEU A 207 16.11 -31.84 -2.27
C LEU A 207 16.57 -33.03 -3.13
N SER A 208 17.50 -33.79 -2.59
CA SER A 208 17.86 -35.12 -3.07
C SER A 208 16.67 -36.08 -3.00
#